data_75d9b799c3103f7b3e27aa575d7795ff
#
_entry.id   75d9b799c3103f7b3e27aa575d7795ff
#
_cell.length_a   1.000
_cell.length_b   1.000
_cell.length_c   1.000
_cell.angle_alpha   90.00
_cell.angle_beta   90.00
_cell.angle_gamma   90.00
#
_symmetry.space_group_name_H-M   'P 1'
#
loop_
_entity.id
_entity.type
_entity.pdbx_description
1 polymer ?
#
loop_
_entity_poly.entity_id
_entity_poly.type
_entity_poly.pdbx_seq_one_letter_code
_entity_poly.pdbx_strand_id
1 'polypeptide(L)'
;MFITRECDYAVRVVRALWGESRLSVSDICEKEAITAPFAYKILKKLQKAEIVKGYRGVHGGYSLNRGLDELTLYEVYSAIDPDMFIIECLDPKYNCVRDGQDGLPCLVHRELLSVQDELISCLLYTSPSPRDRQKS
;
A
#
# COMPACT_ATOMS: atom_id res chain seq x y z
N MET A 1 -8.40 -1.20 8.59
CA MET A 1 -8.98 -1.75 7.36
C MET A 1 -7.90 -2.04 6.36
N PHE A 2 -8.00 -3.14 5.65
CA PHE A 2 -6.91 -3.67 4.84
C PHE A 2 -6.57 -2.82 3.61
N ILE A 3 -7.56 -2.57 2.75
CA ILE A 3 -7.35 -1.75 1.56
C ILE A 3 -8.20 -0.50 1.68
N THR A 4 -7.56 0.64 1.80
CA THR A 4 -8.22 1.93 2.02
C THR A 4 -8.05 2.81 0.79
N ARG A 5 -8.72 3.97 0.81
CA ARG A 5 -8.55 4.99 -0.22
C ARG A 5 -7.09 5.46 -0.30
N GLU A 6 -6.41 5.54 0.84
CA GLU A 6 -4.99 5.89 0.86
C GLU A 6 -4.15 4.86 0.10
N CYS A 7 -4.48 3.58 0.24
CA CYS A 7 -3.79 2.52 -0.49
C CYS A 7 -3.96 2.68 -1.99
N ASP A 8 -5.18 3.00 -2.45
CA ASP A 8 -5.45 3.27 -3.86
C ASP A 8 -4.64 4.45 -4.36
N TYR A 9 -4.61 5.54 -3.59
CA TYR A 9 -3.84 6.72 -3.97
C TYR A 9 -2.34 6.44 -3.98
N ALA A 10 -1.86 5.58 -3.09
CA ALA A 10 -0.45 5.19 -3.09
C ALA A 10 -0.06 4.47 -4.38
N VAL A 11 -0.91 3.57 -4.85
CA VAL A 11 -0.69 2.89 -6.14
C VAL A 11 -0.70 3.91 -7.29
N ARG A 12 -1.61 4.88 -7.25
CA ARG A 12 -1.68 5.94 -8.27
C ARG A 12 -0.40 6.78 -8.29
N VAL A 13 0.14 7.12 -7.12
CA VAL A 13 1.39 7.89 -7.02
C VAL A 13 2.54 7.08 -7.61
N VAL A 14 2.65 5.82 -7.24
CA VAL A 14 3.70 4.93 -7.77
C VAL A 14 3.59 4.81 -9.29
N ARG A 15 2.36 4.66 -9.80
CA ARG A 15 2.10 4.57 -11.23
C ARG A 15 2.48 5.85 -11.96
N ALA A 16 2.18 7.01 -11.35
CA ALA A 16 2.52 8.31 -11.94
C ALA A 16 4.03 8.46 -12.10
N LEU A 17 4.81 7.96 -11.14
CA LEU A 17 6.25 8.06 -11.16
C LEU A 17 6.93 7.04 -12.06
N TRP A 18 6.19 6.03 -12.51
CA TRP A 18 6.75 4.99 -13.36
C TRP A 18 7.24 5.54 -14.69
N GLY A 19 8.48 5.21 -15.04
CA GLY A 19 9.09 5.66 -16.29
C GLY A 19 9.53 7.12 -16.28
N GLU A 20 9.33 7.82 -15.20
CA GLU A 20 9.71 9.25 -15.08
C GLU A 20 11.02 9.38 -14.31
N SER A 21 11.87 10.30 -14.75
CA SER A 21 13.10 10.60 -14.02
C SER A 21 12.79 11.34 -12.72
N ARG A 22 11.80 12.21 -12.76
CA ARG A 22 11.43 13.05 -11.62
C ARG A 22 10.11 13.76 -11.91
N LEU A 23 9.17 13.77 -10.96
CA LEU A 23 7.94 14.55 -11.07
C LEU A 23 7.76 15.42 -9.83
N SER A 24 7.24 16.62 -10.02
CA SER A 24 6.82 17.47 -8.91
C SER A 24 5.50 16.94 -8.34
N VAL A 25 5.16 17.39 -7.13
CA VAL A 25 3.87 17.04 -6.53
C VAL A 25 2.72 17.53 -7.41
N SER A 26 2.88 18.73 -7.99
CA SER A 26 1.89 19.31 -8.90
C SER A 26 1.64 18.40 -10.10
N ASP A 27 2.70 17.86 -10.69
CA ASP A 27 2.60 16.96 -11.84
C ASP A 27 1.89 15.66 -11.46
N ILE A 28 2.20 15.12 -10.29
CA ILE A 28 1.56 13.90 -9.80
C ILE A 28 0.05 14.12 -9.58
N CYS A 29 -0.29 15.25 -8.96
CA CYS A 29 -1.69 15.62 -8.70
C CYS A 29 -2.49 15.76 -10.00
N GLU A 30 -1.92 16.39 -10.99
CA GLU A 30 -2.55 16.58 -12.28
C GLU A 30 -2.73 15.23 -13.01
N LYS A 31 -1.68 14.42 -13.01
CA LYS A 31 -1.66 13.15 -13.73
C LYS A 31 -2.65 12.12 -13.17
N GLU A 32 -2.82 12.09 -11.85
CA GLU A 32 -3.62 11.08 -11.16
C GLU A 32 -4.87 11.62 -10.47
N ALA A 33 -5.18 12.90 -10.66
CA ALA A 33 -6.36 13.54 -10.07
C ALA A 33 -6.41 13.41 -8.54
N ILE A 34 -5.30 13.73 -7.90
CA ILE A 34 -5.15 13.69 -6.44
C ILE A 34 -4.92 15.11 -5.94
N THR A 35 -5.47 15.46 -4.77
CA THR A 35 -5.22 16.77 -4.16
C THR A 35 -3.83 16.80 -3.54
N ALA A 36 -3.22 17.99 -3.51
CA ALA A 36 -1.85 18.17 -3.01
C ALA A 36 -1.66 17.70 -1.57
N PRO A 37 -2.56 18.02 -0.60
CA PRO A 37 -2.39 17.53 0.76
C PRO A 37 -2.36 16.01 0.87
N PHE A 38 -3.19 15.33 0.10
CA PHE A 38 -3.20 13.86 0.05
C PHE A 38 -1.91 13.32 -0.55
N ALA A 39 -1.46 13.92 -1.65
CA ALA A 39 -0.24 13.50 -2.32
C ALA A 39 0.97 13.61 -1.39
N TYR A 40 1.10 14.72 -0.66
CA TYR A 40 2.18 14.91 0.30
C TYR A 40 2.16 13.86 1.42
N LYS A 41 0.99 13.59 1.94
CA LYS A 41 0.82 12.59 3.01
C LYS A 41 1.27 11.21 2.55
N ILE A 42 0.87 10.83 1.36
CA ILE A 42 1.21 9.53 0.78
C ILE A 42 2.69 9.46 0.45
N LEU A 43 3.23 10.49 -0.18
CA LEU A 43 4.64 10.56 -0.54
C LEU A 43 5.54 10.46 0.69
N LYS A 44 5.14 11.09 1.79
CA LYS A 44 5.88 11.01 3.05
C LYS A 44 5.98 9.57 3.54
N LYS A 45 4.87 8.83 3.48
CA LYS A 45 4.84 7.42 3.90
C LYS A 45 5.66 6.54 2.96
N LEU A 46 5.55 6.75 1.66
CA LEU A 46 6.32 6.01 0.65
C LEU A 46 7.81 6.30 0.76
N GLN A 47 8.17 7.54 1.07
CA GLN A 47 9.57 7.94 1.26
C GLN A 47 10.17 7.28 2.50
N LYS A 48 9.40 7.22 3.58
CA LYS A 48 9.83 6.55 4.81
C LYS A 48 10.08 5.06 4.57
N ALA A 49 9.31 4.45 3.69
CA ALA A 49 9.48 3.04 3.31
C ALA A 49 10.52 2.84 2.21
N GLU A 50 11.17 3.92 1.77
CA GLU A 50 12.22 3.90 0.74
C GLU A 50 11.72 3.44 -0.63
N ILE A 51 10.42 3.58 -0.88
CA ILE A 51 9.82 3.28 -2.18
C ILE A 51 10.02 4.45 -3.14
N VAL A 52 9.93 5.68 -2.63
CA VAL A 52 10.19 6.88 -3.41
C VAL A 52 11.34 7.67 -2.81
N LYS A 53 11.96 8.49 -3.65
CA LYS A 53 13.06 9.36 -3.28
C LYS A 53 12.66 10.81 -3.56
N GLY A 54 12.90 11.70 -2.59
CA GLY A 54 12.63 13.12 -2.73
C GLY A 54 13.86 13.91 -3.12
N TYR A 55 13.65 14.98 -3.88
CA TYR A 55 14.71 15.92 -4.29
C TYR A 55 14.35 17.33 -3.85
N ARG A 56 15.35 18.08 -3.46
CA ARG A 56 15.18 19.47 -3.02
C ARG A 56 15.56 20.45 -4.13
N GLY A 57 15.10 21.70 -4.00
CA GLY A 57 15.49 22.80 -4.85
C GLY A 57 14.54 23.08 -6.00
N VAL A 58 14.99 23.93 -6.94
CA VAL A 58 14.20 24.36 -8.08
C VAL A 58 13.79 23.19 -8.97
N HIS A 59 14.65 22.20 -9.06
CA HIS A 59 14.39 20.96 -9.80
C HIS A 59 13.98 19.84 -8.86
N GLY A 60 13.32 20.19 -7.77
CA GLY A 60 12.84 19.24 -6.79
C GLY A 60 11.72 18.34 -7.33
N GLY A 61 11.30 17.40 -6.54
CA GLY A 61 10.26 16.47 -6.90
C GLY A 61 10.53 15.09 -6.32
N TYR A 62 9.95 14.09 -6.96
CA TYR A 62 10.02 12.71 -6.49
C TYR A 62 10.28 11.76 -7.64
N SER A 63 10.93 10.65 -7.34
CA SER A 63 11.12 9.56 -8.29
C SER A 63 11.01 8.24 -7.55
N LEU A 64 10.79 7.15 -8.30
CA LEU A 64 10.82 5.82 -7.71
C LEU A 64 12.25 5.48 -7.32
N ASN A 65 12.40 4.95 -6.11
CA ASN A 65 13.71 4.52 -5.59
C ASN A 65 13.99 3.05 -5.95
N ARG A 66 12.96 2.35 -6.41
CA ARG A 66 13.03 0.93 -6.77
C ARG A 66 12.30 0.71 -8.08
N GLY A 67 12.75 -0.29 -8.85
CA GLY A 67 12.06 -0.68 -10.07
C GLY A 67 10.69 -1.27 -9.79
N LEU A 68 9.71 -0.98 -10.66
CA LEU A 68 8.37 -1.52 -10.50
C LEU A 68 8.33 -3.04 -10.55
N ASP A 69 9.28 -3.65 -11.28
CA ASP A 69 9.36 -5.11 -11.37
C ASP A 69 9.77 -5.75 -10.05
N GLU A 70 10.40 -4.98 -9.17
CA GLU A 70 10.85 -5.43 -7.86
C GLU A 70 9.87 -5.07 -6.74
N LEU A 71 8.88 -4.24 -7.06
CA LEU A 71 7.92 -3.72 -6.10
C LEU A 71 6.63 -4.51 -6.16
N THR A 72 6.09 -4.87 -5.00
CA THR A 72 4.82 -5.58 -4.91
C THR A 72 3.73 -4.67 -4.34
N LEU A 73 2.48 -5.00 -4.62
CA LEU A 73 1.35 -4.28 -4.03
C LEU A 73 1.37 -4.39 -2.50
N TYR A 74 1.84 -5.52 -1.98
CA TYR A 74 1.99 -5.71 -0.55
C TYR A 74 2.90 -4.65 0.06
N GLU A 75 4.04 -4.39 -0.58
CA GLU A 75 4.99 -3.39 -0.09
C GLU A 75 4.39 -1.98 -0.10
N VAL A 76 3.67 -1.63 -1.16
CA VAL A 76 3.02 -0.31 -1.27
C VAL A 76 1.96 -0.15 -0.19
N TYR A 77 1.10 -1.14 -0.03
CA TYR A 77 0.02 -1.08 0.97
C TYR A 77 0.57 -1.09 2.39
N SER A 78 1.64 -1.88 2.65
CA SER A 78 2.28 -1.92 3.97
C SER A 78 2.92 -0.59 4.35
N ALA A 79 3.41 0.17 3.37
CA ALA A 79 3.96 1.49 3.60
C ALA A 79 2.90 2.47 4.08
N ILE A 80 1.66 2.30 3.62
CA ILE A 80 0.53 3.16 3.99
C ILE A 80 -0.06 2.73 5.33
N ASP A 81 -0.29 1.44 5.49
CA ASP A 81 -0.88 0.88 6.70
C ASP A 81 -0.12 -0.40 7.08
N PRO A 82 0.82 -0.30 8.03
CA PRO A 82 1.59 -1.47 8.44
C PRO A 82 0.75 -2.52 9.16
N ASP A 83 -0.40 -2.12 9.70
CA ASP A 83 -1.32 -3.04 10.38
C ASP A 83 -2.36 -3.56 9.39
N MET A 84 -1.94 -4.48 8.54
CA MET A 84 -2.77 -5.00 7.45
C MET A 84 -3.69 -6.13 7.90
N PHE A 85 -4.68 -5.78 8.70
CA PHE A 85 -5.69 -6.72 9.17
C PHE A 85 -7.03 -6.42 8.52
N ILE A 86 -7.68 -7.44 7.95
CA ILE A 86 -8.99 -7.27 7.32
C ILE A 86 -10.08 -6.98 8.34
N ILE A 87 -9.84 -7.38 9.60
CA ILE A 87 -10.74 -7.09 10.71
C ILE A 87 -9.90 -7.00 12.00
N GLU A 88 -10.37 -6.22 12.97
CA GLU A 88 -9.64 -5.95 14.21
C GLU A 88 -9.23 -7.19 14.98
N CYS A 89 -10.07 -8.22 15.01
CA CYS A 89 -9.81 -9.41 15.81
C CYS A 89 -8.60 -10.22 15.32
N LEU A 90 -8.09 -9.93 14.12
CA LEU A 90 -6.89 -10.57 13.59
C LEU A 90 -5.60 -9.92 14.09
N ASP A 91 -5.71 -8.74 14.71
CA ASP A 91 -4.57 -8.10 15.36
C ASP A 91 -4.24 -8.88 16.63
N PRO A 92 -2.99 -9.37 16.80
CA PRO A 92 -2.61 -10.09 18.01
C PRO A 92 -2.83 -9.32 19.31
N LYS A 93 -2.90 -7.99 19.23
CA LYS A 93 -3.13 -7.12 20.38
C LYS A 93 -4.60 -6.97 20.74
N TYR A 94 -5.50 -7.44 19.88
CA TYR A 94 -6.93 -7.30 20.10
C TYR A 94 -7.45 -8.41 21.01
N ASN A 95 -8.18 -8.01 22.06
CA ASN A 95 -8.81 -8.94 22.98
C ASN A 95 -10.27 -9.13 22.60
N CYS A 96 -10.57 -10.23 21.95
CA CYS A 96 -11.93 -10.57 21.56
C CYS A 96 -12.64 -11.28 22.73
N VAL A 97 -13.81 -10.77 23.12
CA VAL A 97 -14.57 -11.36 24.23
C VAL A 97 -15.13 -12.75 23.87
N ARG A 98 -15.18 -13.08 22.59
CA ARG A 98 -15.69 -14.38 22.13
C ARG A 98 -14.60 -15.44 21.98
N ASP A 99 -13.35 -15.00 21.85
CA ASP A 99 -12.24 -15.92 21.66
C ASP A 99 -11.98 -16.68 22.96
N GLY A 100 -11.98 -17.99 22.87
CA GLY A 100 -11.76 -18.84 24.03
C GLY A 100 -12.97 -19.03 24.92
N GLN A 101 -14.14 -18.51 24.57
CA GLN A 101 -15.38 -18.82 25.29
C GLN A 101 -15.64 -20.33 25.19
N ASP A 102 -16.06 -20.91 26.31
CA ASP A 102 -16.34 -22.35 26.42
C ASP A 102 -15.10 -23.21 26.10
N GLY A 103 -13.91 -22.63 26.16
CA GLY A 103 -12.65 -23.30 25.86
C GLY A 103 -12.44 -23.63 24.40
N LEU A 104 -13.22 -23.05 23.50
CA LEU A 104 -13.14 -23.31 22.08
C LEU A 104 -12.62 -22.07 21.32
N PRO A 105 -11.80 -22.27 20.28
CA PRO A 105 -11.37 -21.17 19.43
C PRO A 105 -12.54 -20.65 18.60
N CYS A 106 -12.48 -19.33 18.25
CA CYS A 106 -13.48 -18.73 17.40
C CYS A 106 -13.30 -19.22 15.96
N LEU A 107 -14.30 -19.91 15.41
CA LEU A 107 -14.23 -20.44 14.04
C LEU A 107 -14.22 -19.34 13.01
N VAL A 108 -14.95 -18.24 13.26
CA VAL A 108 -14.97 -17.07 12.35
C VAL A 108 -13.58 -16.44 12.27
N HIS A 109 -12.90 -16.31 13.42
CA HIS A 109 -11.53 -15.80 13.46
C HIS A 109 -10.60 -16.65 12.59
N ARG A 110 -10.69 -17.97 12.70
CA ARG A 110 -9.87 -18.90 11.94
C ARG A 110 -10.11 -18.76 10.43
N GLU A 111 -11.37 -18.66 10.03
CA GLU A 111 -11.72 -18.51 8.61
C GLU A 111 -11.24 -17.17 8.05
N LEU A 112 -11.41 -16.09 8.81
CA LEU A 112 -10.95 -14.77 8.38
C LEU A 112 -9.44 -14.69 8.31
N LEU A 113 -8.73 -15.36 9.19
CA LEU A 113 -7.27 -15.44 9.16
C LEU A 113 -6.81 -16.12 7.87
N SER A 114 -7.49 -17.18 7.46
CA SER A 114 -7.19 -17.89 6.22
C SER A 114 -7.41 -16.99 5.00
N VAL A 115 -8.52 -16.25 4.98
CA VAL A 115 -8.81 -15.29 3.90
C VAL A 115 -7.73 -14.21 3.84
N GLN A 116 -7.33 -13.68 4.99
CA GLN A 116 -6.29 -12.67 5.06
C GLN A 116 -4.96 -13.19 4.51
N ASP A 117 -4.58 -14.41 4.88
CA ASP A 117 -3.34 -15.02 4.41
C ASP A 117 -3.35 -15.19 2.88
N GLU A 118 -4.46 -15.60 2.31
CA GLU A 118 -4.61 -15.70 0.86
C GLU A 118 -4.50 -14.34 0.19
N LEU A 119 -5.13 -13.32 0.77
CA LEU A 119 -5.08 -11.96 0.23
C LEU A 119 -3.65 -11.43 0.24
N ILE A 120 -2.93 -11.59 1.35
CA ILE A 120 -1.53 -11.18 1.46
C ILE A 120 -0.67 -11.90 0.44
N SER A 121 -0.88 -13.20 0.26
CA SER A 121 -0.16 -14.00 -0.73
C SER A 121 -0.36 -13.45 -2.14
N CYS A 122 -1.60 -13.11 -2.50
CA CYS A 122 -1.89 -12.49 -3.80
C CYS A 122 -1.16 -11.16 -3.97
N LEU A 123 -1.16 -10.32 -2.93
CA LEU A 123 -0.52 -9.01 -2.99
C LEU A 123 1.00 -9.12 -3.14
N LEU A 124 1.60 -10.15 -2.54
CA LEU A 124 3.04 -10.39 -2.63
C LEU A 124 3.49 -10.77 -4.05
N TYR A 125 2.60 -11.33 -4.85
CA TYR A 125 2.90 -11.73 -6.21
C TYR A 125 2.37 -10.78 -7.28
N THR A 126 1.74 -9.67 -6.87
CA THR A 126 1.18 -8.69 -7.80
C THR A 126 2.05 -7.45 -7.84
N SER A 127 2.53 -7.09 -9.02
CA SER A 127 3.28 -5.86 -9.26
C SER A 127 2.32 -4.72 -9.59
N PRO A 128 2.57 -3.48 -9.13
CA PRO A 128 1.78 -2.32 -9.56
C PRO A 128 2.11 -1.88 -11.00
N SER A 129 2.98 -2.58 -11.71
CA SER A 129 3.40 -2.22 -13.05
C SER A 129 2.24 -2.30 -14.03
N PRO A 130 2.00 -1.24 -14.84
CA PRO A 130 1.00 -1.31 -15.91
C PRO A 130 1.26 -2.41 -16.92
N ARG A 131 2.52 -2.80 -17.09
CA ARG A 131 2.92 -3.84 -18.03
C ARG A 131 2.32 -5.21 -17.66
N ASP A 132 2.24 -5.51 -16.37
CA ASP A 132 1.68 -6.76 -15.89
C ASP A 132 0.17 -6.83 -16.11
N ARG A 133 -0.51 -5.68 -16.06
CA ARG A 133 -1.94 -5.61 -16.35
C ARG A 133 -2.25 -5.90 -17.81
N GLN A 134 -1.31 -5.62 -18.70
CA GLN A 134 -1.49 -5.86 -20.14
C GLN A 134 -1.27 -7.31 -20.53
N LYS A 135 -0.62 -8.09 -19.70
CA LYS A 135 -0.34 -9.50 -19.95
C LYS A 135 -1.49 -10.43 -19.60
N SER A 136 -2.43 -9.96 -18.80
CA SER A 136 -3.55 -10.79 -18.36
C SER A 136 -4.72 -10.81 -19.33
#